data_2e0b3492bad0a5dd81e51dc3b05c0102
#
_entry.id   2e0b3492bad0a5dd81e51dc3b05c0102
#
_cell.length_a   1.000
_cell.length_b   1.000
_cell.length_c   1.000
_cell.angle_alpha   90.00
_cell.angle_beta   90.00
_cell.angle_gamma   90.00
#
_symmetry.space_group_name_H-M   'P 1'
#
loop_
_entity.id
_entity.type
_entity.pdbx_description
1 polymer ?
#
loop_
_entity_poly.entity_id
_entity_poly.type
_entity_poly.pdbx_seq_one_letter_code
_entity_poly.pdbx_strand_id
1 'polypeptide(L)'
;MPLFPESAYQLELPKMHRVLQKFDTTQLENVEETVRAEMHKKEIGSLVKPGMRIAMAVGSRGIQNLALIVKTVADELQNMGAMPFIVPAMGSHGGGTAKGQTAVLEGYGITEEAIGIPVKSSLEVDEIGTVECESGTVQVVVDHYAAHADLIIPIGRVKPHTDFRGPIESGLCKMLTIGLGKFEGCTRLHHMGAIHFPTLLPDAAKLVIDKTPVGFGVAIIENSYDQTYHIEMVPADKIHDREPELLKIARSKMPKILVKEIDALTVQEMGKDISGAGMDPNIIGRAARGRLKDFDGPEIQRILVKSLTKDTHGNASGIGLADYVLKSCAETIDLGATYTNSVSCGNPEGGRIPIQVMDVKEGVLACLRSGVGVDLNAPKIVYIKNTLQLGEIWVSDALIEEVRRNPQLILCDEEQSIEKLQMS
;
A
#
# COMPACT_ATOMS: atom_id res chain seq x y z
N MET A 1 -26.17 -1.20 24.25
CA MET A 1 -26.10 -1.81 25.59
C MET A 1 -24.65 -1.69 26.03
N PRO A 2 -24.34 -1.16 27.20
CA PRO A 2 -22.96 -1.05 27.65
C PRO A 2 -22.29 -2.41 27.81
N LEU A 3 -21.01 -2.52 27.46
CA LEU A 3 -20.26 -3.79 27.53
C LEU A 3 -19.91 -4.20 28.97
N PHE A 4 -19.86 -3.24 29.89
CA PHE A 4 -19.36 -3.45 31.25
C PHE A 4 -20.37 -3.00 32.31
N PRO A 5 -20.24 -3.51 33.56
CA PRO A 5 -20.95 -2.95 34.69
C PRO A 5 -20.58 -1.47 34.91
N GLU A 6 -21.48 -0.69 35.51
CA GLU A 6 -21.31 0.75 35.72
C GLU A 6 -19.99 1.11 36.44
N SER A 7 -19.59 0.27 37.41
CA SER A 7 -18.33 0.45 38.14
C SER A 7 -17.06 0.39 37.25
N ALA A 8 -17.14 -0.27 36.11
CA ALA A 8 -16.00 -0.37 35.20
C ALA A 8 -15.74 0.94 34.43
N TYR A 9 -16.77 1.78 34.28
CA TYR A 9 -16.67 3.11 33.64
C TYR A 9 -16.15 4.20 34.57
N GLN A 10 -15.94 3.89 35.86
CA GLN A 10 -15.36 4.83 36.82
C GLN A 10 -13.82 4.95 36.67
N LEU A 11 -13.18 4.07 35.88
CA LEU A 11 -11.76 4.22 35.58
C LEU A 11 -11.56 5.52 34.76
N GLU A 12 -10.76 6.42 35.32
CA GLU A 12 -10.32 7.61 34.59
C GLU A 12 -9.23 7.22 33.60
N LEU A 13 -9.41 7.61 32.33
CA LEU A 13 -8.37 7.42 31.33
C LEU A 13 -7.28 8.49 31.48
N PRO A 14 -6.01 8.15 31.22
CA PRO A 14 -4.92 9.10 31.30
C PRO A 14 -5.10 10.25 30.29
N LYS A 15 -4.41 11.36 30.56
CA LYS A 15 -4.26 12.41 29.55
C LYS A 15 -3.44 11.90 28.38
N MET A 16 -3.74 12.45 27.23
CA MET A 16 -3.00 12.21 26.00
C MET A 16 -2.16 13.44 25.68
N HIS A 17 -0.90 13.19 25.33
CA HIS A 17 0.08 14.21 24.98
C HIS A 17 0.40 14.15 23.49
N ARG A 18 0.45 15.31 22.85
CA ARG A 18 0.80 15.44 21.45
C ARG A 18 2.30 15.15 21.25
N VAL A 19 2.61 14.32 20.25
CA VAL A 19 3.97 13.95 19.91
C VAL A 19 4.16 14.07 18.40
N LEU A 20 5.19 14.78 17.97
CA LEU A 20 5.61 14.78 16.56
C LEU A 20 6.66 13.70 16.35
N GLN A 21 6.48 12.92 15.28
CA GLN A 21 7.43 11.92 14.83
C GLN A 21 8.24 12.47 13.64
N LYS A 22 9.56 12.45 13.76
CA LYS A 22 10.47 12.91 12.70
C LYS A 22 10.88 11.74 11.84
N PHE A 23 10.47 11.75 10.60
CA PHE A 23 10.94 10.84 9.57
C PHE A 23 11.95 11.54 8.65
N ASP A 24 12.64 10.74 7.85
CA ASP A 24 13.54 11.25 6.82
C ASP A 24 12.71 11.98 5.74
N THR A 25 13.03 13.26 5.52
CA THR A 25 12.38 14.13 4.54
C THR A 25 13.15 14.21 3.21
N THR A 26 14.22 13.42 3.06
CA THR A 26 15.00 13.40 1.82
C THR A 26 14.09 13.03 0.65
N GLN A 27 14.14 13.82 -0.39
CA GLN A 27 13.40 13.64 -1.64
C GLN A 27 14.25 14.06 -2.83
N LEU A 28 13.87 13.65 -4.03
CA LEU A 28 14.51 14.13 -5.25
C LEU A 28 14.18 15.61 -5.45
N GLU A 29 15.22 16.41 -5.69
CA GLU A 29 15.07 17.86 -5.98
C GLU A 29 14.47 18.09 -7.36
N ASN A 30 14.87 17.28 -8.35
CA ASN A 30 14.40 17.36 -9.73
C ASN A 30 14.09 15.97 -10.27
N VAL A 31 12.80 15.63 -10.23
CA VAL A 31 12.29 14.32 -10.71
C VAL A 31 12.50 14.16 -12.20
N GLU A 32 12.22 15.20 -12.99
CA GLU A 32 12.32 15.18 -14.45
C GLU A 32 13.78 14.94 -14.90
N GLU A 33 14.72 15.69 -14.33
CA GLU A 33 16.13 15.52 -14.64
C GLU A 33 16.66 14.14 -14.25
N THR A 34 16.20 13.61 -13.10
CA THR A 34 16.54 12.24 -12.67
C THR A 34 16.05 11.21 -13.67
N VAL A 35 14.80 11.31 -14.14
CA VAL A 35 14.25 10.40 -15.14
C VAL A 35 15.03 10.48 -16.45
N ARG A 36 15.36 11.70 -16.93
CA ARG A 36 16.19 11.89 -18.13
C ARG A 36 17.57 11.26 -17.97
N ALA A 37 18.23 11.49 -16.83
CA ALA A 37 19.55 10.93 -16.56
C ALA A 37 19.51 9.38 -16.54
N GLU A 38 18.47 8.78 -15.95
CA GLU A 38 18.28 7.34 -15.95
C GLU A 38 18.05 6.80 -17.38
N MET A 39 17.23 7.47 -18.21
CA MET A 39 16.99 7.09 -19.61
C MET A 39 18.26 7.13 -20.47
N HIS A 40 19.18 8.05 -20.18
CA HIS A 40 20.43 8.21 -20.93
C HIS A 40 21.58 7.31 -20.45
N LYS A 41 21.38 6.50 -19.41
CA LYS A 41 22.35 5.46 -19.07
C LYS A 41 22.52 4.50 -20.26
N LYS A 42 23.77 4.16 -20.59
CA LYS A 42 24.08 3.33 -21.75
C LYS A 42 23.30 2.02 -21.79
N GLU A 43 23.13 1.39 -20.63
CA GLU A 43 22.42 0.11 -20.49
C GLU A 43 20.90 0.22 -20.73
N ILE A 44 20.33 1.42 -20.56
CA ILE A 44 18.91 1.71 -20.82
C ILE A 44 18.71 2.24 -22.23
N GLY A 45 19.42 3.33 -22.59
CA GLY A 45 19.26 3.98 -23.88
C GLY A 45 19.58 3.07 -25.07
N SER A 46 20.48 2.11 -24.92
CA SER A 46 20.81 1.15 -25.99
C SER A 46 19.69 0.15 -26.30
N LEU A 47 18.71 -0.02 -25.41
CA LEU A 47 17.56 -0.90 -25.61
C LEU A 47 16.49 -0.27 -26.52
N VAL A 48 16.46 1.04 -26.61
CA VAL A 48 15.47 1.79 -27.40
C VAL A 48 16.02 2.05 -28.81
N LYS A 49 15.24 1.69 -29.83
CA LYS A 49 15.60 1.93 -31.23
C LYS A 49 14.48 2.72 -31.93
N PRO A 50 14.83 3.55 -32.92
CA PRO A 50 13.83 4.26 -33.73
C PRO A 50 12.82 3.29 -34.34
N GLY A 51 11.54 3.69 -34.34
CA GLY A 51 10.43 2.93 -34.87
C GLY A 51 9.86 1.85 -33.94
N MET A 52 10.48 1.56 -32.79
CA MET A 52 9.93 0.58 -31.83
C MET A 52 8.60 1.04 -31.26
N ARG A 53 7.63 0.12 -31.20
CA ARG A 53 6.37 0.27 -30.47
C ARG A 53 6.61 -0.14 -29.03
N ILE A 54 6.51 0.81 -28.09
CA ILE A 54 6.89 0.60 -26.70
C ILE A 54 5.66 0.71 -25.79
N ALA A 55 5.34 -0.38 -25.06
CA ALA A 55 4.27 -0.41 -24.08
C ALA A 55 4.77 0.08 -22.73
N MET A 56 4.30 1.24 -22.29
CA MET A 56 4.51 1.78 -20.95
C MET A 56 3.41 1.27 -20.03
N ALA A 57 3.72 0.31 -19.16
CA ALA A 57 2.77 -0.33 -18.26
C ALA A 57 2.63 0.48 -16.97
N VAL A 58 1.51 1.20 -16.79
CA VAL A 58 1.30 2.15 -15.69
C VAL A 58 0.28 1.59 -14.69
N GLY A 59 0.62 1.64 -13.39
CA GLY A 59 -0.19 1.10 -12.30
C GLY A 59 -1.31 2.02 -11.82
N SER A 60 -2.07 1.53 -10.84
CA SER A 60 -3.29 2.14 -10.27
C SER A 60 -3.10 2.73 -8.88
N ARG A 61 -1.89 2.95 -8.43
CA ARG A 61 -1.64 3.58 -7.12
C ARG A 61 -1.27 5.05 -7.30
N GLY A 62 -1.80 5.90 -6.44
CA GLY A 62 -1.32 7.27 -6.34
C GLY A 62 0.17 7.25 -5.98
N ILE A 63 0.99 7.79 -6.88
CA ILE A 63 2.43 7.97 -6.71
C ILE A 63 2.66 9.45 -6.96
N GLN A 64 3.39 10.11 -6.06
CA GLN A 64 3.73 11.50 -6.28
C GLN A 64 4.51 11.64 -7.59
N ASN A 65 4.19 12.66 -8.36
CA ASN A 65 4.82 12.93 -9.66
C ASN A 65 4.60 11.84 -10.74
N LEU A 66 3.64 10.89 -10.58
CA LEU A 66 3.46 9.81 -11.55
C LEU A 66 3.25 10.33 -12.97
N ALA A 67 2.36 11.32 -13.16
CA ALA A 67 2.10 11.89 -14.47
C ALA A 67 3.36 12.55 -15.07
N LEU A 68 4.15 13.26 -14.25
CA LEU A 68 5.43 13.86 -14.67
C LEU A 68 6.43 12.78 -15.08
N ILE A 69 6.57 11.71 -14.29
CA ILE A 69 7.48 10.60 -14.58
C ILE A 69 7.08 9.93 -15.90
N VAL A 70 5.79 9.59 -16.05
CA VAL A 70 5.27 8.95 -17.27
C VAL A 70 5.47 9.86 -18.49
N LYS A 71 5.18 11.16 -18.35
CA LYS A 71 5.38 12.16 -19.42
C LYS A 71 6.84 12.24 -19.82
N THR A 72 7.74 12.36 -18.85
CA THR A 72 9.19 12.48 -19.14
C THR A 72 9.73 11.22 -19.82
N VAL A 73 9.33 10.03 -19.38
CA VAL A 73 9.71 8.77 -20.04
C VAL A 73 9.16 8.74 -21.48
N ALA A 74 7.90 9.13 -21.69
CA ALA A 74 7.29 9.18 -23.01
C ALA A 74 8.04 10.15 -23.97
N ASP A 75 8.36 11.35 -23.49
CA ASP A 75 9.08 12.35 -24.26
C ASP A 75 10.49 11.85 -24.66
N GLU A 76 11.22 11.23 -23.73
CA GLU A 76 12.55 10.67 -24.03
C GLU A 76 12.47 9.52 -25.05
N LEU A 77 11.48 8.65 -24.95
CA LEU A 77 11.26 7.59 -25.93
C LEU A 77 10.94 8.16 -27.33
N GLN A 78 10.10 9.20 -27.40
CA GLN A 78 9.80 9.89 -28.66
C GLN A 78 11.04 10.60 -29.22
N ASN A 79 11.84 11.25 -28.38
CA ASN A 79 13.11 11.87 -28.77
C ASN A 79 14.11 10.85 -29.34
N MET A 80 14.07 9.60 -28.85
CA MET A 80 14.86 8.49 -29.40
C MET A 80 14.25 7.89 -30.67
N GLY A 81 13.13 8.44 -31.14
CA GLY A 81 12.43 8.00 -32.36
C GLY A 81 11.52 6.80 -32.18
N ALA A 82 11.22 6.37 -30.95
CA ALA A 82 10.28 5.29 -30.67
C ALA A 82 8.82 5.78 -30.70
N MET A 83 7.89 4.83 -30.72
CA MET A 83 6.44 5.04 -30.71
C MET A 83 5.84 4.49 -29.41
N PRO A 84 5.96 5.22 -28.27
CA PRO A 84 5.40 4.76 -27.00
C PRO A 84 3.87 4.84 -26.98
N PHE A 85 3.26 3.97 -26.18
CA PHE A 85 1.85 4.01 -25.82
C PHE A 85 1.67 3.51 -24.39
N ILE A 86 0.64 3.97 -23.68
CA ILE A 86 0.34 3.56 -22.32
C ILE A 86 -0.58 2.35 -22.34
N VAL A 87 -0.29 1.41 -21.43
CA VAL A 87 -1.14 0.26 -21.10
C VAL A 87 -1.46 0.31 -19.60
N PRO A 88 -2.74 0.32 -19.19
CA PRO A 88 -3.09 0.20 -17.78
C PRO A 88 -2.63 -1.16 -17.24
N ALA A 89 -1.72 -1.17 -16.26
CA ALA A 89 -1.19 -2.39 -15.64
C ALA A 89 -1.61 -2.43 -14.16
N MET A 90 -2.88 -2.78 -13.90
CA MET A 90 -3.48 -2.62 -12.59
C MET A 90 -4.36 -3.80 -12.15
N GLY A 91 -4.23 -4.95 -12.81
CA GLY A 91 -4.94 -6.17 -12.43
C GLY A 91 -6.46 -5.99 -12.46
N SER A 92 -7.11 -6.22 -11.32
CA SER A 92 -8.57 -6.11 -11.16
C SER A 92 -9.06 -4.70 -10.77
N HIS A 93 -8.18 -3.70 -10.65
CA HIS A 93 -8.60 -2.34 -10.31
C HIS A 93 -9.41 -1.70 -11.44
N GLY A 94 -10.03 -0.56 -11.17
CA GLY A 94 -10.94 0.09 -12.11
C GLY A 94 -12.21 -0.75 -12.36
N GLY A 95 -12.65 -1.52 -11.37
CA GLY A 95 -13.80 -2.42 -11.47
C GLY A 95 -13.57 -3.58 -12.43
N GLY A 96 -12.32 -3.92 -12.76
CA GLY A 96 -11.97 -4.98 -13.70
C GLY A 96 -12.47 -4.73 -15.11
N THR A 97 -12.60 -3.46 -15.53
CA THR A 97 -13.06 -3.06 -16.86
C THR A 97 -12.05 -2.14 -17.56
N ALA A 98 -11.94 -2.21 -18.88
CA ALA A 98 -11.05 -1.34 -19.65
C ALA A 98 -11.35 0.14 -19.42
N LYS A 99 -12.64 0.52 -19.45
CA LYS A 99 -13.09 1.90 -19.19
C LYS A 99 -12.75 2.36 -17.77
N GLY A 100 -12.95 1.50 -16.77
CA GLY A 100 -12.62 1.83 -15.39
C GLY A 100 -11.12 1.97 -15.18
N GLN A 101 -10.29 1.17 -15.86
CA GLN A 101 -8.83 1.30 -15.80
C GLN A 101 -8.35 2.61 -16.43
N THR A 102 -8.94 3.02 -17.57
CA THR A 102 -8.69 4.33 -18.16
C THR A 102 -9.07 5.46 -17.21
N ALA A 103 -10.25 5.42 -16.60
CA ALA A 103 -10.70 6.43 -15.65
C ALA A 103 -9.77 6.56 -14.42
N VAL A 104 -9.16 5.47 -13.96
CA VAL A 104 -8.14 5.51 -12.89
C VAL A 104 -6.90 6.28 -13.34
N LEU A 105 -6.41 6.06 -14.57
CA LEU A 105 -5.27 6.82 -15.11
C LEU A 105 -5.61 8.30 -15.29
N GLU A 106 -6.81 8.61 -15.79
CA GLU A 106 -7.31 9.98 -15.93
C GLU A 106 -7.35 10.70 -14.56
N GLY A 107 -7.76 10.00 -13.52
CA GLY A 107 -7.74 10.50 -12.13
C GLY A 107 -6.34 10.87 -11.62
N TYR A 108 -5.29 10.33 -12.22
CA TYR A 108 -3.89 10.69 -11.95
C TYR A 108 -3.32 11.72 -12.94
N GLY A 109 -4.14 12.27 -13.83
CA GLY A 109 -3.70 13.21 -14.87
C GLY A 109 -2.99 12.53 -16.05
N ILE A 110 -3.13 11.22 -16.20
CA ILE A 110 -2.53 10.44 -17.29
C ILE A 110 -3.58 10.23 -18.37
N THR A 111 -3.63 11.16 -19.31
CA THR A 111 -4.50 11.14 -20.49
C THR A 111 -3.68 11.24 -21.77
N GLU A 112 -4.25 10.86 -22.90
CA GLU A 112 -3.58 11.03 -24.21
C GLU A 112 -3.19 12.49 -24.47
N GLU A 113 -4.04 13.43 -24.06
CA GLU A 113 -3.80 14.87 -24.22
C GLU A 113 -2.64 15.35 -23.33
N ALA A 114 -2.63 14.97 -22.05
CA ALA A 114 -1.64 15.42 -21.09
C ALA A 114 -0.26 14.80 -21.33
N ILE A 115 -0.21 13.53 -21.69
CA ILE A 115 1.05 12.78 -21.89
C ILE A 115 1.54 12.90 -23.35
N GLY A 116 0.66 13.08 -24.33
CA GLY A 116 1.01 13.20 -25.75
C GLY A 116 1.24 11.87 -26.46
N ILE A 117 0.78 10.75 -25.90
CA ILE A 117 0.85 9.40 -26.49
C ILE A 117 -0.47 8.64 -26.28
N PRO A 118 -0.79 7.64 -27.13
CA PRO A 118 -2.03 6.87 -27.01
C PRO A 118 -2.13 6.08 -25.71
N VAL A 119 -3.36 5.97 -25.16
CA VAL A 119 -3.70 5.03 -24.07
C VAL A 119 -4.47 3.85 -24.67
N LYS A 120 -3.87 2.66 -24.61
CA LYS A 120 -4.48 1.42 -25.09
C LYS A 120 -4.96 0.58 -23.91
N SER A 121 -6.26 0.60 -23.68
CA SER A 121 -6.88 -0.13 -22.57
C SER A 121 -7.75 -1.27 -23.11
N SER A 122 -7.41 -2.50 -22.75
CA SER A 122 -8.15 -3.72 -23.04
C SER A 122 -8.09 -4.65 -21.83
N LEU A 123 -8.97 -5.64 -21.76
CA LEU A 123 -8.84 -6.77 -20.83
C LEU A 123 -8.36 -8.05 -21.53
N GLU A 124 -8.13 -7.99 -22.84
CA GLU A 124 -7.57 -9.10 -23.59
C GLU A 124 -6.15 -9.42 -23.13
N VAL A 125 -5.87 -10.70 -22.98
CA VAL A 125 -4.59 -11.22 -22.52
C VAL A 125 -4.12 -12.37 -23.38
N ASP A 126 -2.80 -12.53 -23.49
CA ASP A 126 -2.17 -13.67 -24.14
C ASP A 126 -1.57 -14.60 -23.09
N GLU A 127 -1.76 -15.90 -23.25
CA GLU A 127 -1.14 -16.92 -22.40
C GLU A 127 0.33 -17.11 -22.81
N ILE A 128 1.25 -16.98 -21.85
CA ILE A 128 2.69 -17.04 -22.11
C ILE A 128 3.38 -18.26 -21.52
N GLY A 129 2.68 -19.02 -20.69
CA GLY A 129 3.19 -20.25 -20.07
C GLY A 129 2.58 -20.50 -18.70
N THR A 130 3.18 -21.41 -17.94
CA THR A 130 2.71 -21.84 -16.62
C THR A 130 3.81 -21.76 -15.59
N VAL A 131 3.43 -21.56 -14.33
CA VAL A 131 4.29 -21.63 -13.16
C VAL A 131 3.67 -22.60 -12.15
N GLU A 132 4.50 -23.38 -11.49
CA GLU A 132 4.08 -24.32 -10.45
C GLU A 132 4.29 -23.73 -9.07
N CYS A 133 3.37 -24.03 -8.15
CA CYS A 133 3.53 -23.80 -6.72
C CYS A 133 2.91 -24.97 -5.94
N GLU A 134 3.04 -24.98 -4.62
CA GLU A 134 2.49 -26.07 -3.78
C GLU A 134 0.97 -26.29 -3.96
N SER A 135 0.22 -25.25 -4.33
CA SER A 135 -1.23 -25.32 -4.58
C SER A 135 -1.59 -25.81 -5.99
N GLY A 136 -0.61 -26.05 -6.86
CA GLY A 136 -0.82 -26.51 -8.24
C GLY A 136 -0.16 -25.62 -9.28
N THR A 137 -0.57 -25.78 -10.53
CA THR A 137 -0.07 -25.02 -11.69
C THR A 137 -0.98 -23.86 -12.00
N VAL A 138 -0.40 -22.68 -12.26
CA VAL A 138 -1.14 -21.48 -12.70
C VAL A 138 -0.66 -21.03 -14.07
N GLN A 139 -1.60 -20.73 -14.96
CA GLN A 139 -1.29 -20.08 -16.23
C GLN A 139 -1.00 -18.60 -16.01
N VAL A 140 0.11 -18.13 -16.58
CA VAL A 140 0.52 -16.73 -16.58
C VAL A 140 0.09 -16.10 -17.89
N VAL A 141 -0.55 -14.94 -17.78
CA VAL A 141 -1.08 -14.19 -18.91
C VAL A 141 -0.57 -12.75 -18.85
N VAL A 142 -0.46 -12.10 -20.02
CA VAL A 142 0.00 -10.72 -20.16
C VAL A 142 -0.94 -9.96 -21.10
N ASP A 143 -1.17 -8.68 -20.82
CA ASP A 143 -1.93 -7.78 -21.67
C ASP A 143 -1.57 -7.92 -23.14
N HIS A 144 -2.58 -8.05 -24.00
CA HIS A 144 -2.42 -8.29 -25.44
C HIS A 144 -1.59 -7.19 -26.13
N TYR A 145 -1.85 -5.91 -25.84
CA TYR A 145 -1.08 -4.82 -26.47
C TYR A 145 0.38 -4.80 -26.00
N ALA A 146 0.63 -5.13 -24.75
CA ALA A 146 1.98 -5.22 -24.23
C ALA A 146 2.75 -6.42 -24.79
N ALA A 147 2.12 -7.60 -24.87
CA ALA A 147 2.74 -8.80 -25.42
C ALA A 147 3.15 -8.64 -26.88
N HIS A 148 2.44 -7.80 -27.65
CA HIS A 148 2.71 -7.52 -29.06
C HIS A 148 3.44 -6.19 -29.32
N ALA A 149 4.04 -5.60 -28.29
CA ALA A 149 4.96 -4.48 -28.41
C ALA A 149 6.38 -4.95 -28.75
N ASP A 150 7.24 -4.03 -29.19
CA ASP A 150 8.67 -4.33 -29.39
C ASP A 150 9.46 -4.20 -28.07
N LEU A 151 8.91 -3.47 -27.10
CA LEU A 151 9.47 -3.31 -25.74
C LEU A 151 8.35 -3.05 -24.73
N ILE A 152 8.50 -3.61 -23.51
CA ILE A 152 7.62 -3.36 -22.37
C ILE A 152 8.42 -2.64 -21.27
N ILE A 153 7.85 -1.56 -20.72
CA ILE A 153 8.43 -0.79 -19.62
C ILE A 153 7.40 -0.72 -18.46
N PRO A 154 7.49 -1.59 -17.45
CA PRO A 154 6.69 -1.43 -16.24
C PRO A 154 7.15 -0.19 -15.45
N ILE A 155 6.18 0.63 -15.03
CA ILE A 155 6.39 1.83 -14.21
C ILE A 155 5.61 1.66 -12.92
N GLY A 156 6.28 1.58 -11.78
CA GLY A 156 5.60 1.32 -10.53
C GLY A 156 6.40 1.61 -9.28
N ARG A 157 5.69 1.74 -8.16
CA ARG A 157 6.28 1.95 -6.85
C ARG A 157 6.71 0.63 -6.22
N VAL A 158 7.97 0.57 -5.79
CA VAL A 158 8.48 -0.50 -4.92
C VAL A 158 8.15 -0.16 -3.47
N LYS A 159 7.42 -1.06 -2.80
CA LYS A 159 7.05 -0.93 -1.38
C LYS A 159 6.70 -2.29 -0.76
N PRO A 160 6.76 -2.41 0.58
CA PRO A 160 6.25 -3.60 1.29
C PRO A 160 4.78 -3.86 0.96
N HIS A 161 4.44 -5.15 0.80
CA HIS A 161 3.07 -5.59 0.57
C HIS A 161 2.27 -5.64 1.88
N THR A 162 0.95 -5.55 1.77
CA THR A 162 0.05 -5.55 2.94
C THR A 162 -0.29 -6.95 3.45
N ASP A 163 -0.14 -8.01 2.62
CA ASP A 163 -0.68 -9.34 2.96
C ASP A 163 0.40 -10.43 3.05
N PHE A 164 1.59 -10.22 2.50
CA PHE A 164 2.67 -11.22 2.53
C PHE A 164 4.05 -10.56 2.65
N ARG A 165 5.04 -11.39 3.01
CA ARG A 165 6.46 -11.04 3.05
C ARG A 165 7.25 -11.94 2.13
N GLY A 166 8.19 -11.35 1.40
CA GLY A 166 9.08 -12.05 0.50
C GLY A 166 10.28 -11.18 0.08
N PRO A 167 11.19 -11.74 -0.73
CA PRO A 167 12.28 -10.97 -1.32
C PRO A 167 11.76 -9.91 -2.31
N ILE A 168 10.65 -10.20 -2.97
CA ILE A 168 9.91 -9.33 -3.90
C ILE A 168 8.47 -9.24 -3.40
N GLU A 169 7.94 -8.04 -3.29
CA GLU A 169 6.59 -7.79 -2.78
C GLU A 169 5.79 -6.91 -3.76
N SER A 170 5.63 -5.60 -3.51
CA SER A 170 5.06 -4.66 -4.47
C SER A 170 6.16 -3.95 -5.23
N GLY A 171 6.14 -4.02 -6.56
CA GLY A 171 7.17 -3.42 -7.40
C GLY A 171 7.04 -3.84 -8.86
N LEU A 172 8.15 -3.91 -9.57
CA LEU A 172 8.20 -4.20 -11.01
C LEU A 172 7.69 -5.61 -11.33
N CYS A 173 8.10 -6.61 -10.53
CA CYS A 173 7.62 -7.99 -10.72
C CYS A 173 6.10 -8.09 -10.56
N LYS A 174 5.51 -7.38 -9.60
CA LYS A 174 4.05 -7.32 -9.43
C LYS A 174 3.38 -6.59 -10.60
N MET A 175 3.99 -5.55 -11.14
CA MET A 175 3.49 -4.86 -12.33
C MET A 175 3.45 -5.78 -13.54
N LEU A 176 4.49 -6.59 -13.75
CA LEU A 176 4.59 -7.54 -14.85
C LEU A 176 3.56 -8.68 -14.74
N THR A 177 3.30 -9.18 -13.54
CA THR A 177 2.45 -10.37 -13.31
C THR A 177 1.00 -10.01 -13.02
N ILE A 178 0.74 -9.33 -11.91
CA ILE A 178 -0.62 -8.94 -11.48
C ILE A 178 -1.11 -7.77 -12.33
N GLY A 179 -0.27 -6.76 -12.56
CA GLY A 179 -0.63 -5.55 -13.28
C GLY A 179 -1.01 -5.84 -14.73
N LEU A 180 -0.07 -6.35 -15.52
CA LEU A 180 -0.26 -6.72 -16.92
C LEU A 180 -1.09 -7.99 -17.10
N GLY A 181 -1.24 -8.83 -16.08
CA GLY A 181 -2.14 -9.97 -16.10
C GLY A 181 -3.62 -9.59 -16.16
N LYS A 182 -3.95 -8.31 -16.02
CA LYS A 182 -5.32 -7.80 -16.03
C LYS A 182 -6.20 -8.48 -14.97
N PHE A 183 -7.51 -8.42 -15.13
CA PHE A 183 -8.45 -9.08 -14.23
C PHE A 183 -8.22 -10.60 -14.19
N GLU A 184 -7.99 -11.20 -15.34
CA GLU A 184 -7.86 -12.65 -15.46
C GLU A 184 -6.61 -13.20 -14.76
N GLY A 185 -5.42 -12.69 -15.09
CA GLY A 185 -4.16 -13.12 -14.47
C GLY A 185 -4.11 -12.78 -12.98
N CYS A 186 -4.63 -11.60 -12.61
CA CYS A 186 -4.78 -11.22 -11.21
C CYS A 186 -5.62 -12.26 -10.44
N THR A 187 -6.77 -12.67 -10.97
CA THR A 187 -7.66 -13.65 -10.34
C THR A 187 -7.01 -15.02 -10.26
N ARG A 188 -6.37 -15.51 -11.34
CA ARG A 188 -5.68 -16.79 -11.39
C ARG A 188 -4.58 -16.89 -10.32
N LEU A 189 -3.72 -15.86 -10.21
CA LEU A 189 -2.64 -15.82 -9.23
C LEU A 189 -3.16 -15.74 -7.80
N HIS A 190 -4.17 -14.90 -7.52
CA HIS A 190 -4.76 -14.82 -6.17
C HIS A 190 -5.48 -16.09 -5.75
N HIS A 191 -6.03 -16.85 -6.69
CA HIS A 191 -6.66 -18.15 -6.41
C HIS A 191 -5.66 -19.17 -5.84
N MET A 192 -4.38 -19.06 -6.20
CA MET A 192 -3.33 -19.91 -5.62
C MET A 192 -3.07 -19.61 -4.14
N GLY A 193 -3.52 -18.44 -3.65
CA GLY A 193 -3.37 -18.01 -2.26
C GLY A 193 -2.13 -17.14 -2.01
N ALA A 194 -2.31 -16.05 -1.28
CA ALA A 194 -1.25 -15.09 -0.97
C ALA A 194 -0.06 -15.70 -0.20
N ILE A 195 -0.23 -16.85 0.43
CA ILE A 195 0.83 -17.57 1.13
C ILE A 195 1.94 -18.04 0.17
N HIS A 196 1.61 -18.27 -1.11
CA HIS A 196 2.56 -18.71 -2.13
C HIS A 196 3.21 -17.54 -2.87
N PHE A 197 2.74 -16.30 -2.71
CA PHE A 197 3.27 -15.13 -3.41
C PHE A 197 4.76 -14.86 -3.20
N PRO A 198 5.37 -15.18 -2.04
CA PRO A 198 6.81 -15.02 -1.87
C PRO A 198 7.68 -15.74 -2.90
N THR A 199 7.19 -16.86 -3.47
CA THR A 199 7.84 -17.64 -4.52
C THR A 199 7.13 -17.47 -5.87
N LEU A 200 5.81 -17.60 -5.90
CA LEU A 200 4.99 -17.55 -7.10
C LEU A 200 5.16 -16.23 -7.89
N LEU A 201 5.22 -15.10 -7.19
CA LEU A 201 5.32 -13.80 -7.86
C LEU A 201 6.67 -13.60 -8.58
N PRO A 202 7.83 -13.90 -7.95
CA PRO A 202 9.12 -13.88 -8.64
C PRO A 202 9.17 -14.86 -9.83
N ASP A 203 8.68 -16.09 -9.67
CA ASP A 203 8.72 -17.10 -10.73
C ASP A 203 7.84 -16.70 -11.92
N ALA A 204 6.63 -16.19 -11.66
CA ALA A 204 5.77 -15.69 -12.71
C ALA A 204 6.38 -14.46 -13.42
N ALA A 205 7.02 -13.53 -12.68
CA ALA A 205 7.69 -12.38 -13.26
C ALA A 205 8.89 -12.80 -14.13
N LYS A 206 9.64 -13.81 -13.69
CA LYS A 206 10.72 -14.39 -14.50
C LYS A 206 10.19 -14.94 -15.82
N LEU A 207 9.08 -15.68 -15.77
CA LEU A 207 8.44 -16.20 -17.00
C LEU A 207 8.01 -15.07 -17.94
N VAL A 208 7.43 -13.97 -17.40
CA VAL A 208 7.06 -12.78 -18.20
C VAL A 208 8.30 -12.18 -18.86
N ILE A 209 9.38 -11.98 -18.12
CA ILE A 209 10.65 -11.42 -18.63
C ILE A 209 11.24 -12.33 -19.73
N ASP A 210 11.23 -13.64 -19.52
CA ASP A 210 11.81 -14.60 -20.46
C ASP A 210 10.98 -14.76 -21.75
N LYS A 211 9.67 -14.51 -21.72
CA LYS A 211 8.73 -14.80 -22.83
C LYS A 211 8.17 -13.56 -23.52
N THR A 212 8.37 -12.36 -22.96
CA THR A 212 7.86 -11.13 -23.54
C THR A 212 8.98 -10.09 -23.64
N PRO A 213 8.84 -9.05 -24.48
CA PRO A 213 9.93 -8.10 -24.73
C PRO A 213 10.09 -7.07 -23.61
N VAL A 214 10.19 -7.50 -22.36
CA VAL A 214 10.50 -6.59 -21.23
C VAL A 214 11.90 -6.04 -21.42
N GLY A 215 12.05 -4.72 -21.48
CA GLY A 215 13.35 -4.07 -21.66
C GLY A 215 13.97 -3.61 -20.37
N PHE A 216 13.26 -2.78 -19.66
CA PHE A 216 13.66 -2.28 -18.33
C PHE A 216 12.40 -1.85 -17.56
N GLY A 217 12.52 -1.72 -16.23
CA GLY A 217 11.46 -1.20 -15.39
C GLY A 217 11.83 0.15 -14.77
N VAL A 218 10.85 1.02 -14.54
CA VAL A 218 10.99 2.27 -13.80
C VAL A 218 10.54 2.03 -12.37
N ALA A 219 11.48 1.84 -11.47
CA ALA A 219 11.24 1.63 -10.05
C ALA A 219 11.20 2.98 -9.32
N ILE A 220 10.12 3.22 -8.58
CA ILE A 220 9.91 4.45 -7.82
C ILE A 220 9.82 4.10 -6.33
N ILE A 221 10.51 4.84 -5.48
CA ILE A 221 10.41 4.75 -4.02
C ILE A 221 9.99 6.10 -3.48
N GLU A 222 9.03 6.11 -2.57
CA GLU A 222 8.60 7.30 -1.83
C GLU A 222 9.08 7.24 -0.38
N ASN A 223 9.25 8.41 0.23
CA ASN A 223 9.57 8.55 1.65
C ASN A 223 8.29 8.48 2.52
N SER A 224 8.44 8.67 3.85
CA SER A 224 7.36 8.64 4.83
C SER A 224 6.31 9.75 4.67
N TYR A 225 6.53 10.70 3.79
CA TYR A 225 5.64 11.82 3.47
C TYR A 225 5.06 11.70 2.05
N ASP A 226 5.09 10.50 1.48
CA ASP A 226 4.67 10.21 0.09
C ASP A 226 5.40 11.07 -0.96
N GLN A 227 6.64 11.51 -0.67
CA GLN A 227 7.45 12.29 -1.61
C GLN A 227 8.39 11.35 -2.36
N THR A 228 8.62 11.63 -3.65
CA THR A 228 9.52 10.84 -4.50
C THR A 228 10.94 10.87 -3.95
N TYR A 229 11.39 9.77 -3.37
CA TYR A 229 12.72 9.62 -2.76
C TYR A 229 13.75 9.13 -3.76
N HIS A 230 13.39 8.14 -4.60
CA HIS A 230 14.32 7.49 -5.52
C HIS A 230 13.59 7.03 -6.78
N ILE A 231 14.27 7.19 -7.92
CA ILE A 231 13.86 6.63 -9.21
C ILE A 231 15.08 5.92 -9.80
N GLU A 232 14.86 4.69 -10.26
CA GLU A 232 15.91 3.91 -10.92
C GLU A 232 15.30 3.12 -12.09
N MET A 233 15.99 3.14 -13.22
CA MET A 233 15.66 2.29 -14.36
C MET A 233 16.49 1.01 -14.29
N VAL A 234 15.78 -0.11 -14.14
CA VAL A 234 16.37 -1.43 -13.91
C VAL A 234 16.23 -2.26 -15.19
N PRO A 235 17.33 -2.67 -15.85
CA PRO A 235 17.30 -3.58 -16.98
C PRO A 235 16.55 -4.88 -16.64
N ALA A 236 15.84 -5.46 -17.61
CA ALA A 236 14.99 -6.64 -17.40
C ALA A 236 15.71 -7.81 -16.74
N ASP A 237 16.94 -8.09 -17.18
CA ASP A 237 17.80 -9.16 -16.67
C ASP A 237 18.26 -8.92 -15.22
N LYS A 238 18.13 -7.70 -14.69
CA LYS A 238 18.53 -7.34 -13.32
C LYS A 238 17.35 -7.15 -12.37
N ILE A 239 16.11 -7.17 -12.85
CA ILE A 239 14.93 -6.88 -12.02
C ILE A 239 14.86 -7.79 -10.79
N HIS A 240 15.08 -9.11 -10.97
CA HIS A 240 15.03 -10.08 -9.88
C HIS A 240 16.03 -9.85 -8.77
N ASP A 241 17.24 -9.44 -9.13
CA ASP A 241 18.32 -9.20 -8.16
C ASP A 241 18.22 -7.82 -7.54
N ARG A 242 17.75 -6.84 -8.30
CA ARG A 242 17.70 -5.43 -7.85
C ARG A 242 16.46 -5.08 -7.03
N GLU A 243 15.30 -5.64 -7.37
CA GLU A 243 14.05 -5.31 -6.67
C GLU A 243 14.08 -5.65 -5.17
N PRO A 244 14.68 -6.75 -4.69
CA PRO A 244 14.87 -7.01 -3.27
C PRO A 244 15.66 -5.91 -2.53
N GLU A 245 16.68 -5.34 -3.16
CA GLU A 245 17.47 -4.25 -2.58
C GLU A 245 16.66 -2.95 -2.54
N LEU A 246 15.93 -2.65 -3.60
CA LEU A 246 15.01 -1.51 -3.65
C LEU A 246 13.89 -1.65 -2.61
N LEU A 247 13.38 -2.87 -2.37
CA LEU A 247 12.40 -3.14 -1.33
C LEU A 247 12.95 -2.89 0.08
N LYS A 248 14.22 -3.21 0.36
CA LYS A 248 14.86 -2.89 1.64
C LYS A 248 14.93 -1.37 1.85
N ILE A 249 15.30 -0.62 0.80
CA ILE A 249 15.30 0.84 0.83
C ILE A 249 13.89 1.35 1.10
N ALA A 250 12.89 0.91 0.34
CA ALA A 250 11.49 1.31 0.50
C ALA A 250 10.98 1.03 1.91
N ARG A 251 11.29 -0.14 2.49
CA ARG A 251 10.93 -0.50 3.87
C ARG A 251 11.56 0.45 4.90
N SER A 252 12.79 0.89 4.68
CA SER A 252 13.46 1.83 5.58
C SER A 252 12.87 3.24 5.53
N LYS A 253 12.16 3.59 4.44
CA LYS A 253 11.56 4.91 4.21
C LYS A 253 10.06 4.95 4.57
N MET A 254 9.44 3.84 4.94
CA MET A 254 8.04 3.83 5.39
C MET A 254 7.87 4.58 6.72
N PRO A 255 6.74 5.28 6.91
CA PRO A 255 6.40 5.80 8.23
C PRO A 255 6.17 4.64 9.22
N LYS A 256 6.38 4.91 10.51
CA LYS A 256 6.19 3.94 11.60
C LYS A 256 5.58 4.63 12.81
N ILE A 257 4.99 3.86 13.71
CA ILE A 257 4.73 4.32 15.08
C ILE A 257 6.00 4.01 15.88
N LEU A 258 6.67 5.07 16.39
CA LEU A 258 8.01 4.97 16.97
C LEU A 258 8.03 4.68 18.49
N VAL A 259 6.95 4.13 19.04
CA VAL A 259 6.90 3.55 20.40
C VAL A 259 6.88 2.03 20.31
N LYS A 260 7.35 1.32 21.34
CA LYS A 260 7.61 -0.13 21.27
C LYS A 260 6.40 -0.99 21.60
N GLU A 261 5.62 -0.59 22.59
CA GLU A 261 4.50 -1.37 23.11
C GLU A 261 3.27 -0.50 23.25
N ILE A 262 2.12 -1.00 22.80
CA ILE A 262 0.84 -0.29 22.82
C ILE A 262 -0.24 -1.23 23.33
N ASP A 263 -0.84 -0.89 24.46
CA ASP A 263 -1.97 -1.65 25.01
C ASP A 263 -3.25 -1.38 24.22
N ALA A 264 -3.47 -0.11 23.86
CA ALA A 264 -4.62 0.33 23.05
C ALA A 264 -4.19 1.32 21.98
N LEU A 265 -4.33 0.94 20.71
CA LEU A 265 -4.21 1.84 19.56
C LEU A 265 -5.60 2.32 19.13
N THR A 266 -5.84 3.62 19.16
CA THR A 266 -7.04 4.23 18.56
C THR A 266 -6.68 4.81 17.20
N VAL A 267 -7.37 4.34 16.16
CA VAL A 267 -7.25 4.83 14.78
C VAL A 267 -8.48 5.69 14.50
N GLN A 268 -8.27 7.01 14.24
CA GLN A 268 -9.37 7.93 14.03
C GLN A 268 -10.17 7.58 12.79
N GLU A 269 -9.47 7.26 11.69
CA GLU A 269 -10.12 6.91 10.43
C GLU A 269 -9.34 5.83 9.66
N MET A 270 -10.07 5.00 8.96
CA MET A 270 -9.52 4.04 8.01
C MET A 270 -10.25 4.11 6.68
N GLY A 271 -9.61 3.65 5.59
CA GLY A 271 -10.23 3.65 4.27
C GLY A 271 -9.34 3.07 3.19
N LYS A 272 -9.95 2.75 2.05
CA LYS A 272 -9.24 2.22 0.87
C LYS A 272 -8.29 3.25 0.23
N ASP A 273 -8.54 4.52 0.46
CA ASP A 273 -7.69 5.65 0.11
C ASP A 273 -6.41 5.73 0.96
N ILE A 274 -6.47 5.25 2.21
CA ILE A 274 -5.31 5.15 3.11
C ILE A 274 -4.47 3.93 2.79
N SER A 275 -5.09 2.76 2.71
CA SER A 275 -4.43 1.49 2.40
C SER A 275 -5.37 0.54 1.70
N GLY A 276 -4.85 -0.33 0.82
CA GLY A 276 -5.64 -1.39 0.21
C GLY A 276 -6.31 -2.33 1.23
N ALA A 277 -5.76 -2.44 2.43
CA ALA A 277 -6.31 -3.17 3.58
C ALA A 277 -7.04 -2.24 4.57
N GLY A 278 -7.42 -1.03 4.17
CA GLY A 278 -8.11 -0.04 5.00
C GLY A 278 -7.19 0.66 6.01
N MET A 279 -6.51 -0.11 6.85
CA MET A 279 -5.35 0.26 7.66
C MET A 279 -4.13 -0.49 7.11
N ASP A 280 -2.94 0.14 7.08
CA ASP A 280 -1.75 -0.53 6.57
C ASP A 280 -1.22 -1.58 7.57
N PRO A 281 -1.24 -2.87 7.22
CA PRO A 281 -0.70 -3.95 8.04
C PRO A 281 0.77 -3.75 8.42
N ASN A 282 1.54 -3.03 7.58
CA ASN A 282 2.94 -2.70 7.88
C ASN A 282 3.10 -1.72 9.06
N ILE A 283 2.04 -1.00 9.41
CA ILE A 283 2.03 -0.04 10.52
C ILE A 283 1.47 -0.69 11.78
N ILE A 284 0.38 -1.45 11.64
CA ILE A 284 -0.32 -2.04 12.78
C ILE A 284 0.20 -3.43 13.19
N GLY A 285 1.14 -4.01 12.42
CA GLY A 285 1.73 -5.32 12.71
C GLY A 285 0.78 -6.50 12.56
N ARG A 286 -0.37 -6.31 11.94
CA ARG A 286 -1.40 -7.34 11.76
C ARG A 286 -1.75 -7.51 10.29
N ALA A 287 -1.93 -8.76 9.88
CA ALA A 287 -2.51 -9.13 8.58
C ALA A 287 -3.68 -10.08 8.82
N ALA A 288 -4.45 -10.38 7.77
CA ALA A 288 -5.67 -11.17 7.85
C ALA A 288 -5.51 -12.55 8.53
N ARG A 289 -4.31 -13.11 8.54
CA ARG A 289 -3.99 -14.41 9.14
C ARG A 289 -3.12 -14.31 10.40
N GLY A 290 -3.28 -13.23 11.16
CA GLY A 290 -2.54 -13.02 12.40
C GLY A 290 -1.49 -11.91 12.32
N ARG A 291 -0.43 -11.99 13.13
CA ARG A 291 0.67 -11.02 13.12
C ARG A 291 1.54 -11.21 11.87
N LEU A 292 2.04 -10.11 11.33
CA LEU A 292 3.01 -10.16 10.24
C LEU A 292 4.32 -10.81 10.75
N LYS A 293 4.87 -11.73 9.96
CA LYS A 293 6.23 -12.21 10.17
C LYS A 293 7.22 -11.07 9.90
N ASP A 294 8.31 -11.04 10.63
CA ASP A 294 9.40 -10.06 10.46
C ASP A 294 8.92 -8.59 10.51
N PHE A 295 7.89 -8.33 11.32
CA PHE A 295 7.37 -7.00 11.55
C PHE A 295 8.30 -6.23 12.50
N ASP A 296 8.80 -5.08 12.01
CA ASP A 296 9.66 -4.16 12.74
C ASP A 296 8.86 -2.91 13.18
N GLY A 297 7.87 -3.11 14.01
CA GLY A 297 6.97 -2.08 14.55
C GLY A 297 6.59 -2.34 15.99
N PRO A 298 5.68 -1.54 16.57
CA PRO A 298 5.25 -1.71 17.95
C PRO A 298 4.47 -3.01 18.14
N GLU A 299 4.54 -3.56 19.35
CA GLU A 299 3.63 -4.61 19.79
C GLU A 299 2.30 -3.98 20.19
N ILE A 300 1.27 -4.15 19.36
CA ILE A 300 -0.08 -3.60 19.60
C ILE A 300 -0.99 -4.72 20.10
N GLN A 301 -1.53 -4.56 21.31
CA GLN A 301 -2.42 -5.56 21.87
C GLN A 301 -3.83 -5.46 21.29
N ARG A 302 -4.42 -4.25 21.27
CA ARG A 302 -5.78 -4.02 20.79
C ARG A 302 -5.88 -2.76 19.94
N ILE A 303 -6.80 -2.79 18.98
CA ILE A 303 -7.07 -1.68 18.04
C ILE A 303 -8.54 -1.31 18.09
N LEU A 304 -8.80 -0.01 18.31
CA LEU A 304 -10.10 0.63 18.18
C LEU A 304 -10.13 1.49 16.92
N VAL A 305 -11.11 1.30 16.04
CA VAL A 305 -11.38 2.17 14.90
C VAL A 305 -12.54 3.10 15.21
N LYS A 306 -12.36 4.40 14.94
CA LYS A 306 -13.35 5.44 15.27
C LYS A 306 -14.27 5.77 14.10
N SER A 307 -13.73 5.84 12.86
CA SER A 307 -14.52 6.20 11.66
C SER A 307 -13.95 5.60 10.38
N LEU A 308 -14.72 5.70 9.30
CA LEU A 308 -14.24 5.53 7.93
C LEU A 308 -13.94 6.89 7.30
N THR A 309 -12.99 6.93 6.35
CA THR A 309 -12.81 8.09 5.47
C THR A 309 -14.02 8.27 4.57
N LYS A 310 -14.25 9.50 4.10
CA LYS A 310 -15.33 9.78 3.14
C LYS A 310 -15.06 9.10 1.79
N ASP A 311 -13.81 9.09 1.37
CA ASP A 311 -13.38 8.60 0.04
C ASP A 311 -13.40 7.07 -0.06
N THR A 312 -13.51 6.35 1.06
CA THR A 312 -13.75 4.89 1.03
C THR A 312 -15.19 4.53 0.65
N HIS A 313 -16.13 5.49 0.64
CA HIS A 313 -17.55 5.29 0.27
C HIS A 313 -18.20 4.09 0.99
N GLY A 314 -17.94 3.96 2.29
CA GLY A 314 -18.47 2.88 3.13
C GLY A 314 -17.78 1.52 2.98
N ASN A 315 -16.84 1.36 2.05
CA ASN A 315 -16.05 0.13 1.92
C ASN A 315 -15.05 0.02 3.07
N ALA A 316 -15.38 -0.79 4.07
CA ALA A 316 -14.58 -1.05 5.26
C ALA A 316 -13.71 -2.31 5.15
N SER A 317 -13.34 -2.76 3.95
CA SER A 317 -12.45 -3.92 3.79
C SER A 317 -11.15 -3.72 4.55
N GLY A 318 -10.82 -4.63 5.47
CA GLY A 318 -9.73 -4.54 6.43
C GLY A 318 -10.16 -4.15 7.85
N ILE A 319 -11.43 -3.77 8.08
CA ILE A 319 -11.95 -3.46 9.43
C ILE A 319 -11.77 -4.63 10.41
N GLY A 320 -11.79 -5.87 9.92
CA GLY A 320 -11.56 -7.08 10.70
C GLY A 320 -10.17 -7.21 11.31
N LEU A 321 -9.22 -6.31 10.98
CA LEU A 321 -7.92 -6.19 11.64
C LEU A 321 -8.02 -5.45 12.98
N ALA A 322 -9.10 -4.69 13.22
CA ALA A 322 -9.41 -4.08 14.50
C ALA A 322 -10.09 -5.07 15.45
N ASP A 323 -9.99 -4.81 16.76
CA ASP A 323 -10.69 -5.56 17.80
C ASP A 323 -12.05 -4.92 18.11
N TYR A 324 -12.10 -3.59 18.05
CA TYR A 324 -13.26 -2.77 18.38
C TYR A 324 -13.51 -1.70 17.31
N VAL A 325 -14.77 -1.33 17.16
CA VAL A 325 -15.21 -0.26 16.27
C VAL A 325 -16.30 0.56 16.94
N LEU A 326 -16.31 1.89 16.76
CA LEU A 326 -17.44 2.70 17.24
C LEU A 326 -18.71 2.27 16.50
N LYS A 327 -19.83 2.18 17.22
CA LYS A 327 -21.14 1.88 16.65
C LYS A 327 -21.49 2.87 15.53
N SER A 328 -21.22 4.14 15.72
CA SER A 328 -21.42 5.17 14.69
C SER A 328 -20.62 4.90 13.41
N CYS A 329 -19.42 4.34 13.52
CA CYS A 329 -18.64 3.90 12.36
C CYS A 329 -19.26 2.66 11.72
N ALA A 330 -19.62 1.66 12.51
CA ALA A 330 -20.21 0.42 12.01
C ALA A 330 -21.51 0.68 11.21
N GLU A 331 -22.29 1.69 11.59
CA GLU A 331 -23.52 2.11 10.91
C GLU A 331 -23.27 2.77 9.53
N THR A 332 -22.05 3.22 9.25
CA THR A 332 -21.66 3.80 7.93
C THR A 332 -21.10 2.77 6.95
N ILE A 333 -20.93 1.51 7.40
CA ILE A 333 -20.34 0.46 6.55
C ILE A 333 -21.33 0.00 5.50
N ASP A 334 -20.93 0.09 4.23
CA ASP A 334 -21.58 -0.63 3.14
C ASP A 334 -21.12 -2.11 3.15
N LEU A 335 -21.96 -2.97 3.68
CA LEU A 335 -21.69 -4.40 3.77
C LEU A 335 -21.53 -5.05 2.38
N GLY A 336 -22.29 -4.58 1.39
CA GLY A 336 -22.19 -5.09 0.03
C GLY A 336 -20.81 -4.84 -0.56
N ALA A 337 -20.35 -3.58 -0.55
CA ALA A 337 -19.04 -3.20 -1.04
C ALA A 337 -17.91 -3.88 -0.24
N THR A 338 -18.05 -3.93 1.10
CA THR A 338 -17.03 -4.51 2.00
C THR A 338 -16.89 -6.02 1.77
N TYR A 339 -17.97 -6.76 1.71
CA TYR A 339 -17.94 -8.22 1.56
C TYR A 339 -17.54 -8.63 0.16
N THR A 340 -18.05 -7.97 -0.87
CA THR A 340 -17.60 -8.21 -2.26
C THR A 340 -16.09 -8.03 -2.38
N ASN A 341 -15.54 -6.95 -1.83
CA ASN A 341 -14.10 -6.71 -1.86
C ASN A 341 -13.32 -7.78 -1.07
N SER A 342 -13.77 -8.12 0.13
CA SER A 342 -13.10 -9.11 0.99
C SER A 342 -13.10 -10.52 0.37
N VAL A 343 -14.19 -10.93 -0.25
CA VAL A 343 -14.31 -12.23 -0.94
C VAL A 343 -13.43 -12.23 -2.19
N SER A 344 -13.47 -11.16 -3.00
CA SER A 344 -12.67 -11.07 -4.24
C SER A 344 -11.16 -11.10 -3.99
N CYS A 345 -10.71 -10.58 -2.82
CA CYS A 345 -9.31 -10.64 -2.41
C CYS A 345 -8.93 -11.94 -1.66
N GLY A 346 -9.87 -12.89 -1.50
CA GLY A 346 -9.63 -14.12 -0.73
C GLY A 346 -9.36 -13.86 0.77
N ASN A 347 -9.86 -12.74 1.31
CA ASN A 347 -9.63 -12.28 2.68
C ASN A 347 -10.95 -12.00 3.42
N PRO A 348 -11.78 -13.03 3.70
CA PRO A 348 -13.04 -12.83 4.41
C PRO A 348 -12.83 -12.33 5.86
N GLU A 349 -11.68 -12.60 6.48
CA GLU A 349 -11.34 -12.09 7.81
C GLU A 349 -11.30 -10.57 7.84
N GLY A 350 -10.79 -9.94 6.79
CA GLY A 350 -10.74 -8.48 6.66
C GLY A 350 -12.12 -7.81 6.58
N GLY A 351 -13.16 -8.57 6.24
CA GLY A 351 -14.54 -8.08 6.20
C GLY A 351 -15.35 -8.31 7.48
N ARG A 352 -14.78 -8.97 8.50
CA ARG A 352 -15.48 -9.20 9.78
C ARG A 352 -15.68 -7.90 10.53
N ILE A 353 -16.88 -7.62 10.98
CA ILE A 353 -17.16 -6.42 11.77
C ILE A 353 -16.70 -6.68 13.22
N PRO A 354 -15.82 -5.83 13.77
CA PRO A 354 -15.35 -5.94 15.15
C PRO A 354 -16.46 -5.72 16.18
N ILE A 355 -16.15 -5.96 17.46
CA ILE A 355 -17.06 -5.66 18.57
C ILE A 355 -17.38 -4.17 18.54
N GLN A 356 -18.70 -3.85 18.52
CA GLN A 356 -19.17 -2.48 18.50
C GLN A 356 -19.22 -1.89 19.92
N VAL A 357 -18.69 -0.68 20.07
CA VAL A 357 -18.69 0.10 21.32
C VAL A 357 -19.42 1.42 21.11
N MET A 358 -19.97 2.00 22.17
CA MET A 358 -20.81 3.18 22.06
C MET A 358 -20.04 4.47 21.83
N ASP A 359 -18.89 4.60 22.49
CA ASP A 359 -18.03 5.78 22.41
C ASP A 359 -16.54 5.42 22.59
N VAL A 360 -15.68 6.42 22.48
CA VAL A 360 -14.21 6.25 22.58
C VAL A 360 -13.80 5.74 23.96
N LYS A 361 -14.43 6.23 25.05
CA LYS A 361 -14.11 5.81 26.41
C LYS A 361 -14.39 4.31 26.59
N GLU A 362 -15.58 3.86 26.21
CA GLU A 362 -15.92 2.42 26.28
C GLU A 362 -14.97 1.57 25.43
N GLY A 363 -14.63 2.05 24.21
CA GLY A 363 -13.72 1.35 23.31
C GLY A 363 -12.30 1.21 23.87
N VAL A 364 -11.74 2.28 24.43
CA VAL A 364 -10.42 2.22 25.07
C VAL A 364 -10.45 1.33 26.31
N LEU A 365 -11.47 1.45 27.16
CA LEU A 365 -11.64 0.55 28.31
C LEU A 365 -11.74 -0.92 27.87
N ALA A 366 -12.44 -1.19 26.78
CA ALA A 366 -12.53 -2.53 26.22
C ALA A 366 -11.16 -3.05 25.73
N CYS A 367 -10.38 -2.21 25.05
CA CYS A 367 -9.01 -2.53 24.67
C CYS A 367 -8.15 -2.89 25.90
N LEU A 368 -8.14 -2.04 26.90
CA LEU A 368 -7.31 -2.23 28.11
C LEU A 368 -7.70 -3.48 28.92
N ARG A 369 -9.00 -3.72 29.08
CA ARG A 369 -9.50 -4.88 29.85
C ARG A 369 -9.36 -6.21 29.15
N SER A 370 -9.30 -6.22 27.82
CA SER A 370 -9.10 -7.43 27.03
C SER A 370 -7.62 -7.66 26.66
N GLY A 371 -6.75 -6.71 26.99
CA GLY A 371 -5.31 -6.86 26.81
C GLY A 371 -4.71 -7.80 27.87
N VAL A 372 -3.59 -8.44 27.54
CA VAL A 372 -2.90 -9.37 28.43
C VAL A 372 -1.81 -8.63 29.21
N GLY A 373 -1.89 -8.68 30.55
CA GLY A 373 -0.87 -8.06 31.42
C GLY A 373 -0.86 -6.53 31.40
N VAL A 374 -1.95 -5.89 30.99
CA VAL A 374 -2.09 -4.43 30.95
C VAL A 374 -2.13 -3.86 32.37
N ASP A 375 -1.24 -2.90 32.66
CA ASP A 375 -1.34 -2.10 33.88
C ASP A 375 -2.38 -0.99 33.72
N LEU A 376 -3.55 -1.18 34.31
CA LEU A 376 -4.65 -0.21 34.25
C LEU A 376 -4.34 1.12 34.96
N ASN A 377 -3.30 1.21 35.80
CA ASN A 377 -2.87 2.45 36.43
C ASN A 377 -1.90 3.25 35.53
N ALA A 378 -1.23 2.59 34.60
CA ALA A 378 -0.27 3.21 33.68
C ALA A 378 -0.42 2.63 32.24
N PRO A 379 -1.61 2.70 31.61
CA PRO A 379 -1.84 2.07 30.32
C PRO A 379 -1.11 2.82 29.21
N LYS A 380 -0.51 2.06 28.29
CA LYS A 380 0.18 2.55 27.09
C LYS A 380 -0.83 2.74 25.97
N ILE A 381 -1.36 3.94 25.84
CA ILE A 381 -2.37 4.29 24.83
C ILE A 381 -1.73 5.15 23.76
N VAL A 382 -2.03 4.84 22.51
CA VAL A 382 -1.64 5.65 21.35
C VAL A 382 -2.88 5.98 20.51
N TYR A 383 -2.96 7.22 20.03
CA TYR A 383 -3.98 7.66 19.11
C TYR A 383 -3.31 8.21 17.84
N ILE A 384 -3.75 7.74 16.68
CA ILE A 384 -3.29 8.18 15.36
C ILE A 384 -4.46 8.66 14.52
N LYS A 385 -4.20 9.56 13.58
CA LYS A 385 -5.21 9.93 12.59
C LYS A 385 -5.55 8.72 11.73
N ASN A 386 -4.57 8.20 11.04
CA ASN A 386 -4.67 6.98 10.22
C ASN A 386 -3.26 6.37 10.01
N THR A 387 -3.16 5.27 9.30
CA THR A 387 -1.88 4.58 9.07
C THR A 387 -1.02 5.18 7.94
N LEU A 388 -1.51 6.21 7.25
CA LEU A 388 -0.76 6.95 6.24
C LEU A 388 -0.08 8.19 6.84
N GLN A 389 -0.78 8.92 7.70
CA GLN A 389 -0.34 10.19 8.28
C GLN A 389 0.15 9.96 9.72
N LEU A 390 1.43 9.64 9.87
CA LEU A 390 2.06 9.32 11.16
C LEU A 390 3.07 10.36 11.66
N GLY A 391 3.17 11.51 11.01
CA GLY A 391 4.03 12.61 11.48
C GLY A 391 3.60 13.19 12.82
N GLU A 392 2.35 12.98 13.22
CA GLU A 392 1.80 13.33 14.52
C GLU A 392 1.07 12.12 15.13
N ILE A 393 1.30 11.89 16.42
CA ILE A 393 0.56 10.91 17.23
C ILE A 393 0.26 11.52 18.59
N TRP A 394 -0.66 10.90 19.33
CA TRP A 394 -0.91 11.23 20.73
C TRP A 394 -0.65 10.01 21.60
N VAL A 395 -0.01 10.21 22.74
CA VAL A 395 0.40 9.13 23.65
C VAL A 395 -0.05 9.40 25.07
N SER A 396 -0.35 8.36 25.85
CA SER A 396 -0.67 8.48 27.27
C SER A 396 0.56 8.79 28.12
N ASP A 397 0.31 9.24 29.36
CA ASP A 397 1.36 9.55 30.38
C ASP A 397 2.42 8.45 30.48
N ALA A 398 2.03 7.19 30.44
CA ALA A 398 2.91 6.03 30.57
C ALA A 398 4.03 5.96 29.48
N LEU A 399 3.82 6.61 28.34
CA LEU A 399 4.78 6.61 27.23
C LEU A 399 5.72 7.82 27.20
N ILE A 400 5.50 8.84 28.04
CA ILE A 400 6.28 10.10 28.03
C ILE A 400 7.78 9.86 28.18
N GLU A 401 8.19 8.97 29.07
CA GLU A 401 9.61 8.68 29.30
C GLU A 401 10.25 7.98 28.07
N GLU A 402 9.52 7.12 27.39
CA GLU A 402 9.97 6.53 26.12
C GLU A 402 10.11 7.59 25.03
N VAL A 403 9.12 8.48 24.90
CA VAL A 403 9.13 9.61 23.98
C VAL A 403 10.37 10.49 24.21
N ARG A 404 10.65 10.88 25.45
CA ARG A 404 11.81 11.72 25.79
C ARG A 404 13.16 11.08 25.47
N ARG A 405 13.25 9.75 25.50
CA ARG A 405 14.49 9.01 25.17
C ARG A 405 14.71 8.77 23.69
N ASN A 406 13.68 8.92 22.87
CA ASN A 406 13.79 8.71 21.44
C ASN A 406 14.03 10.05 20.71
N PRO A 407 15.22 10.26 20.09
CA PRO A 407 15.55 11.53 19.43
C PRO A 407 14.67 11.85 18.21
N GLN A 408 13.95 10.86 17.68
CA GLN A 408 13.00 11.06 16.58
C GLN A 408 11.62 11.51 17.06
N LEU A 409 11.37 11.58 18.37
CA LEU A 409 10.10 12.00 18.94
C LEU A 409 10.24 13.36 19.62
N ILE A 410 9.26 14.22 19.42
CA ILE A 410 9.18 15.53 20.09
C ILE A 410 7.88 15.56 20.88
N LEU A 411 8.01 15.62 22.20
CA LEU A 411 6.88 15.87 23.07
C LEU A 411 6.49 17.35 22.98
N CYS A 412 5.23 17.61 22.66
CA CYS A 412 4.65 18.96 22.64
C CYS A 412 3.97 19.29 23.97
N ASP A 413 3.63 20.57 24.18
CA ASP A 413 3.00 21.03 25.43
C ASP A 413 1.48 20.75 25.48
N GLU A 414 0.88 20.37 24.32
CA GLU A 414 -0.56 20.12 24.22
C GLU A 414 -0.94 18.79 24.86
N GLU A 415 -1.91 18.85 25.75
CA GLU A 415 -2.54 17.71 26.40
C GLU A 415 -4.07 17.80 26.33
N GLN A 416 -4.74 16.65 26.18
CA GLN A 416 -6.20 16.58 26.29
C GLN A 416 -6.70 15.16 26.58
N SER A 417 -7.99 15.01 26.88
CA SER A 417 -8.60 13.69 27.06
C SER A 417 -8.78 13.00 25.70
N ILE A 418 -8.62 11.68 25.67
CA ILE A 418 -8.76 10.88 24.44
C ILE A 418 -10.15 11.01 23.81
N GLU A 419 -11.18 11.24 24.60
CA GLU A 419 -12.57 11.38 24.17
C GLU A 419 -12.78 12.61 23.27
N LYS A 420 -11.97 13.65 23.48
CA LYS A 420 -12.03 14.93 22.74
C LYS A 420 -11.08 14.97 21.56
N LEU A 421 -10.18 13.95 21.42
CA LEU A 421 -9.19 13.93 20.35
C LEU A 421 -9.85 13.85 18.97
N GLN A 422 -9.47 14.82 18.13
CA GLN A 422 -9.78 14.89 16.73
C GLN A 422 -8.58 15.51 16.01
N MET A 423 -7.88 14.73 15.19
CA MET A 423 -6.75 15.20 14.40
C MET A 423 -7.26 15.75 13.05
N SER A 424 -6.67 16.84 12.58
CA SER A 424 -7.04 17.52 11.34
C SER A 424 -6.49 16.82 10.07
#